data_1a26a62e61642e65bfab3d9de1025545
#
_entry.id   1a26a62e61642e65bfab3d9de1025545
#
_cell.length_a   1.000
_cell.length_b   1.000
_cell.length_c   1.000
_cell.angle_alpha   90.00
_cell.angle_beta   90.00
_cell.angle_gamma   90.00
#
_symmetry.space_group_name_H-M   'P 1'
#
loop_
_entity.id
_entity.type
_entity.pdbx_description
1 polymer ?
#
loop_
_entity_poly.entity_id
_entity_poly.type
_entity_poly.pdbx_seq_one_letter_code
_entity_poly.pdbx_strand_id
1 'polypeptide(L)'
;TAEKIGDKKLAQAFSGEDAVDINETQHFEKYDVTLMGIASGEDIAECVTEKNGEILNDRTYIVTAVSRTDGTPMPENAADEAYGDMRFFVSPLIQGCNPALVNVISMDGVYTEFIQDDVLYRLTECSNIEIFADRTVYLCVSDGDLYNEEAYNYDESTGEITRAEDYKGVNALFELPLDPALADPEAAEEYLAPLTGEEEEASDEDAYLLGSKEADAFMEKVTPDNIDQYAERIEDSVQTFGADE
;
A
#
# COMPACT_ATOMS: atom_id res chain seq x y z
N THR A 1 -17.10 -10.75 2.44
CA THR A 1 -16.07 -10.12 1.57
C THR A 1 -14.86 -11.05 1.43
N ALA A 2 -14.23 -11.49 2.51
CA ALA A 2 -13.09 -12.40 2.49
C ALA A 2 -13.38 -13.77 1.83
N GLU A 3 -14.59 -14.32 1.95
CA GLU A 3 -15.01 -15.55 1.27
C GLU A 3 -14.88 -15.47 -0.28
N LYS A 4 -15.00 -14.25 -0.85
CA LYS A 4 -14.90 -14.05 -2.30
C LYS A 4 -13.48 -13.93 -2.80
N ILE A 5 -12.54 -13.61 -1.93
CA ILE A 5 -11.11 -13.62 -2.25
C ILE A 5 -10.61 -15.06 -2.42
N GLY A 6 -11.40 -16.05 -1.95
CA GLY A 6 -11.06 -17.47 -2.05
C GLY A 6 -10.13 -17.97 -0.96
N ASP A 7 -9.68 -17.10 -0.07
CA ASP A 7 -8.86 -17.45 1.08
C ASP A 7 -9.75 -17.78 2.28
N LYS A 8 -9.76 -19.04 2.69
CA LYS A 8 -10.60 -19.52 3.78
C LYS A 8 -10.09 -19.12 5.17
N LYS A 9 -8.77 -19.06 5.35
CA LYS A 9 -8.19 -18.63 6.61
C LYS A 9 -8.51 -17.18 6.86
N LEU A 10 -8.32 -16.33 5.84
CA LEU A 10 -8.64 -14.92 5.91
C LEU A 10 -10.14 -14.68 6.14
N ALA A 11 -11.03 -15.43 5.43
CA ALA A 11 -12.46 -15.37 5.69
C ALA A 11 -12.83 -15.75 7.12
N GLN A 12 -12.12 -16.73 7.69
CA GLN A 12 -12.28 -17.16 9.06
C GLN A 12 -11.74 -16.11 10.06
N ALA A 13 -10.59 -15.49 9.77
CA ALA A 13 -10.03 -14.42 10.57
C ALA A 13 -11.01 -13.24 10.68
N PHE A 14 -11.56 -12.75 9.54
CA PHE A 14 -12.58 -11.70 9.53
C PHE A 14 -13.95 -12.10 10.13
N SER A 15 -14.14 -13.35 10.47
CA SER A 15 -15.33 -13.85 11.18
C SER A 15 -15.05 -14.20 12.64
N GLY A 16 -13.78 -14.09 13.07
CA GLY A 16 -13.29 -14.41 14.41
C GLY A 16 -13.34 -13.23 15.39
N GLU A 17 -12.88 -13.48 16.60
CA GLU A 17 -12.80 -12.47 17.67
C GLU A 17 -11.61 -11.51 17.47
N ASP A 18 -10.64 -11.87 16.62
CA ASP A 18 -9.43 -11.08 16.33
C ASP A 18 -9.65 -10.03 15.23
N ALA A 19 -10.81 -10.04 14.57
CA ALA A 19 -11.17 -9.03 13.59
C ALA A 19 -12.01 -7.92 14.22
N VAL A 20 -11.72 -6.69 13.81
CA VAL A 20 -12.52 -5.54 14.18
C VAL A 20 -13.40 -5.13 13.01
N ASP A 21 -14.72 -5.31 13.16
CA ASP A 21 -15.73 -4.77 12.24
C ASP A 21 -15.91 -3.28 12.51
N ILE A 22 -15.65 -2.44 11.50
CA ILE A 22 -15.67 -0.97 11.63
C ILE A 22 -16.90 -0.40 10.94
N ASN A 23 -17.04 -0.63 9.63
CA ASN A 23 -18.16 -0.17 8.80
C ASN A 23 -18.41 1.36 8.86
N GLU A 24 -17.32 2.14 8.88
CA GLU A 24 -17.35 3.59 8.83
C GLU A 24 -17.27 4.07 7.38
N THR A 25 -18.16 5.02 6.99
CA THR A 25 -18.21 5.57 5.63
C THR A 25 -17.90 7.06 5.64
N GLN A 26 -17.01 7.51 4.76
CA GLN A 26 -16.77 8.91 4.45
C GLN A 26 -17.26 9.22 3.03
N HIS A 27 -17.95 10.36 2.88
CA HIS A 27 -18.62 10.76 1.65
C HIS A 27 -17.85 11.83 0.90
N PHE A 28 -17.70 11.63 -0.42
CA PHE A 28 -17.04 12.55 -1.34
C PHE A 28 -17.99 12.88 -2.51
N GLU A 29 -17.61 13.83 -3.34
CA GLU A 29 -18.48 14.28 -4.44
C GLU A 29 -18.87 13.12 -5.39
N LYS A 30 -17.91 12.25 -5.73
CA LYS A 30 -18.11 11.14 -6.67
C LYS A 30 -18.18 9.77 -6.03
N TYR A 31 -17.63 9.60 -4.83
CA TYR A 31 -17.45 8.30 -4.20
C TYR A 31 -17.82 8.29 -2.72
N ASP A 32 -18.37 7.18 -2.29
CA ASP A 32 -18.46 6.80 -0.89
C ASP A 32 -17.34 5.80 -0.60
N VAL A 33 -16.54 6.06 0.42
CA VAL A 33 -15.44 5.19 0.85
C VAL A 33 -15.78 4.64 2.22
N THR A 34 -15.80 3.33 2.34
CA THR A 34 -16.11 2.62 3.59
C THR A 34 -14.90 1.80 4.04
N LEU A 35 -14.43 2.05 5.25
CA LEU A 35 -13.55 1.13 5.97
C LEU A 35 -14.43 0.06 6.59
N MET A 36 -14.33 -1.18 6.13
CA MET A 36 -15.18 -2.28 6.57
C MET A 36 -14.65 -2.96 7.82
N GLY A 37 -13.35 -3.20 7.87
CA GLY A 37 -12.73 -3.86 9.01
C GLY A 37 -11.24 -4.11 8.82
N ILE A 38 -10.63 -4.58 9.90
CA ILE A 38 -9.21 -4.89 10.02
C ILE A 38 -9.03 -6.22 10.76
N ALA A 39 -8.02 -6.99 10.38
CA ALA A 39 -7.55 -8.16 11.10
C ALA A 39 -6.03 -8.22 11.02
N SER A 40 -5.35 -8.53 12.13
CA SER A 40 -3.90 -8.67 12.18
C SER A 40 -3.53 -9.99 12.86
N GLY A 41 -2.32 -10.48 12.57
CA GLY A 41 -1.75 -11.63 13.24
C GLY A 41 -0.96 -12.55 12.31
N GLU A 42 -0.40 -13.59 12.93
CA GLU A 42 0.38 -14.60 12.25
C GLU A 42 -0.52 -15.62 11.56
N ASP A 43 -0.12 -16.05 10.36
CA ASP A 43 -0.71 -17.19 9.62
C ASP A 43 -2.23 -17.07 9.37
N ILE A 44 -2.78 -15.86 9.31
CA ILE A 44 -4.22 -15.64 9.10
C ILE A 44 -4.65 -15.71 7.63
N ALA A 45 -3.70 -15.76 6.69
CA ALA A 45 -3.95 -16.00 5.26
C ALA A 45 -3.43 -17.36 4.80
N GLU A 46 -4.04 -17.93 3.73
CA GLU A 46 -3.54 -19.15 3.06
C GLU A 46 -2.34 -18.83 2.16
N CYS A 47 -2.38 -17.65 1.50
CA CYS A 47 -1.26 -17.15 0.71
C CYS A 47 -0.38 -16.28 1.60
N VAL A 48 0.91 -16.54 1.60
CA VAL A 48 1.90 -15.79 2.36
C VAL A 48 2.73 -14.91 1.44
N THR A 49 3.07 -13.73 1.89
CA THR A 49 3.98 -12.83 1.19
C THR A 49 5.41 -13.27 1.48
N GLU A 50 6.26 -13.37 0.45
CA GLU A 50 7.68 -13.70 0.57
C GLU A 50 8.53 -12.49 0.14
N LYS A 51 9.54 -12.16 0.93
CA LYS A 51 10.52 -11.11 0.64
C LYS A 51 11.93 -11.64 0.88
N ASN A 52 12.79 -11.62 -0.13
CA ASN A 52 14.20 -12.08 -0.04
C ASN A 52 14.37 -13.52 0.48
N GLY A 53 13.38 -14.41 0.24
CA GLY A 53 13.39 -15.79 0.72
C GLY A 53 12.87 -15.98 2.15
N GLU A 54 12.38 -14.93 2.79
CA GLU A 54 11.71 -14.96 4.08
C GLU A 54 10.20 -14.84 3.91
N ILE A 55 9.47 -15.70 4.61
CA ILE A 55 8.01 -15.66 4.63
C ILE A 55 7.57 -14.62 5.63
N LEU A 56 6.80 -13.64 5.15
CA LEU A 56 6.16 -12.62 5.98
C LEU A 56 4.77 -13.13 6.38
N ASN A 57 4.61 -13.67 7.57
CA ASN A 57 3.38 -14.30 8.03
C ASN A 57 2.64 -13.52 9.12
N ASP A 58 3.28 -12.55 9.75
CA ASP A 58 2.67 -11.62 10.69
C ASP A 58 2.27 -10.33 9.95
N ARG A 59 1.01 -10.25 9.60
CA ARG A 59 0.50 -9.24 8.67
C ARG A 59 -0.79 -8.59 9.17
N THR A 60 -1.04 -7.38 8.67
CA THR A 60 -2.33 -6.71 8.82
C THR A 60 -3.09 -6.74 7.50
N TYR A 61 -4.37 -7.04 7.58
CA TYR A 61 -5.33 -7.10 6.47
C TYR A 61 -6.44 -6.09 6.70
N ILE A 62 -6.67 -5.22 5.73
CA ILE A 62 -7.65 -4.14 5.81
C ILE A 62 -8.60 -4.25 4.63
N VAL A 63 -9.90 -4.24 4.88
CA VAL A 63 -10.92 -4.29 3.84
C VAL A 63 -11.58 -2.93 3.70
N THR A 64 -11.51 -2.38 2.49
CA THR A 64 -12.23 -1.17 2.10
C THR A 64 -13.23 -1.44 0.98
N ALA A 65 -14.29 -0.63 0.92
CA ALA A 65 -15.26 -0.65 -0.15
C ALA A 65 -15.42 0.77 -0.71
N VAL A 66 -15.47 0.89 -2.03
CA VAL A 66 -15.68 2.16 -2.73
C VAL A 66 -16.87 2.01 -3.67
N SER A 67 -17.82 2.91 -3.58
CA SER A 67 -18.99 2.97 -4.47
C SER A 67 -19.18 4.37 -5.03
N ARG A 68 -19.85 4.49 -6.17
CA ARG A 68 -20.19 5.80 -6.74
C ARG A 68 -21.44 6.37 -6.07
N THR A 69 -21.40 7.65 -5.74
CA THR A 69 -22.51 8.38 -5.10
C THR A 69 -23.74 8.52 -6.01
N ASP A 70 -23.55 8.45 -7.33
CA ASP A 70 -24.64 8.52 -8.32
C ASP A 70 -25.31 7.16 -8.58
N GLY A 71 -24.82 6.08 -7.94
CA GLY A 71 -25.34 4.73 -8.08
C GLY A 71 -24.98 4.05 -9.42
N THR A 72 -24.08 4.63 -10.21
CA THR A 72 -23.55 3.94 -11.40
C THR A 72 -22.56 2.85 -11.00
N PRO A 73 -22.52 1.72 -11.74
CA PRO A 73 -21.60 0.62 -11.44
C PRO A 73 -20.14 1.06 -11.47
N MET A 74 -19.33 0.46 -10.58
CA MET A 74 -17.88 0.54 -10.70
C MET A 74 -17.43 -0.27 -11.93
N PRO A 75 -16.45 0.21 -12.74
CA PRO A 75 -15.99 -0.49 -13.95
C PRO A 75 -15.32 -1.83 -13.61
N GLU A 76 -15.72 -2.91 -14.29
CA GLU A 76 -15.31 -4.28 -13.96
C GLU A 76 -13.90 -4.66 -14.46
N ASN A 77 -13.34 -3.92 -15.41
CA ASN A 77 -12.05 -4.29 -15.99
C ASN A 77 -11.28 -3.10 -16.56
N ALA A 78 -9.97 -3.30 -16.73
CA ALA A 78 -9.03 -2.29 -17.21
C ALA A 78 -9.25 -1.83 -18.68
N ALA A 79 -10.13 -2.51 -19.45
CA ALA A 79 -10.47 -2.08 -20.80
C ALA A 79 -11.54 -0.97 -20.81
N ASP A 80 -12.20 -0.72 -19.70
CA ASP A 80 -13.10 0.41 -19.52
C ASP A 80 -12.26 1.69 -19.31
N GLU A 81 -12.51 2.74 -20.10
CA GLU A 81 -11.80 4.03 -19.93
C GLU A 81 -11.99 4.60 -18.52
N ALA A 82 -13.15 4.36 -17.92
CA ALA A 82 -13.43 4.78 -16.54
C ALA A 82 -12.60 4.04 -15.48
N TYR A 83 -11.96 2.92 -15.82
CA TYR A 83 -11.09 2.19 -14.89
C TYR A 83 -9.84 2.99 -14.52
N GLY A 84 -9.30 3.78 -15.45
CA GLY A 84 -8.14 4.64 -15.20
C GLY A 84 -8.38 5.71 -14.12
N ASP A 85 -9.64 6.16 -14.00
CA ASP A 85 -10.06 7.17 -13.00
C ASP A 85 -10.38 6.56 -11.64
N MET A 86 -10.31 5.23 -11.51
CA MET A 86 -10.66 4.48 -10.29
C MET A 86 -9.46 3.99 -9.49
N ARG A 87 -8.29 4.51 -9.73
CA ARG A 87 -7.13 4.13 -8.95
C ARG A 87 -7.14 4.84 -7.62
N PHE A 88 -7.06 4.04 -6.56
CA PHE A 88 -7.04 4.55 -5.20
C PHE A 88 -5.77 4.09 -4.50
N PHE A 89 -5.07 5.03 -3.89
CA PHE A 89 -4.02 4.72 -2.93
C PHE A 89 -4.68 4.41 -1.58
N VAL A 90 -4.43 3.23 -1.04
CA VAL A 90 -4.94 2.79 0.27
C VAL A 90 -3.77 2.40 1.14
N SER A 91 -3.59 3.08 2.27
CA SER A 91 -2.41 2.91 3.10
C SER A 91 -2.68 3.18 4.57
N PRO A 92 -2.13 2.38 5.49
CA PRO A 92 -1.90 2.84 6.85
C PRO A 92 -0.96 4.06 6.84
N LEU A 93 -1.23 5.02 7.71
CA LEU A 93 -0.37 6.16 8.01
C LEU A 93 -0.19 6.24 9.52
N ILE A 94 1.04 6.41 9.98
CA ILE A 94 1.40 6.36 11.39
C ILE A 94 1.67 7.77 11.89
N GLN A 95 0.97 8.21 12.95
CA GLN A 95 1.24 9.49 13.59
C GLN A 95 2.70 9.59 14.02
N GLY A 96 3.35 10.71 13.71
CA GLY A 96 4.77 10.92 13.97
C GLY A 96 5.70 10.44 12.86
N CYS A 97 5.20 9.75 11.84
CA CYS A 97 5.97 9.33 10.69
C CYS A 97 5.58 10.12 9.44
N ASN A 98 6.56 10.54 8.64
CA ASN A 98 6.29 11.22 7.37
C ASN A 98 5.58 10.26 6.41
N PRO A 99 4.33 10.54 5.97
CA PRO A 99 3.56 9.65 5.12
C PRO A 99 4.17 9.39 3.73
N ALA A 100 5.02 10.30 3.24
CA ALA A 100 5.74 10.10 1.98
C ALA A 100 6.79 8.99 2.09
N LEU A 101 7.34 8.75 3.28
CA LEU A 101 8.37 7.73 3.55
C LEU A 101 7.77 6.45 4.13
N VAL A 102 6.81 6.58 5.06
CA VAL A 102 6.21 5.46 5.78
C VAL A 102 4.75 5.28 5.35
N ASN A 103 4.53 4.36 4.46
CA ASN A 103 3.21 4.05 3.90
C ASN A 103 3.16 2.60 3.40
N VAL A 104 2.06 2.18 2.80
CA VAL A 104 1.84 0.80 2.32
C VAL A 104 2.97 0.27 1.45
N ILE A 105 3.66 1.12 0.68
CA ILE A 105 4.77 0.71 -0.19
C ILE A 105 5.97 0.29 0.65
N SER A 106 6.38 1.11 1.61
CA SER A 106 7.48 0.79 2.52
C SER A 106 7.11 -0.29 3.56
N MET A 107 5.81 -0.58 3.71
CA MET A 107 5.27 -1.65 4.57
C MET A 107 5.09 -2.98 3.84
N ASP A 108 5.80 -3.21 2.74
CA ASP A 108 5.69 -4.43 1.94
C ASP A 108 4.24 -4.76 1.56
N GLY A 109 3.50 -3.70 1.21
CA GLY A 109 2.07 -3.80 0.95
C GLY A 109 1.75 -4.41 -0.39
N VAL A 110 0.72 -5.26 -0.39
CA VAL A 110 0.08 -5.82 -1.59
C VAL A 110 -1.42 -5.66 -1.47
N TYR A 111 -2.14 -5.74 -2.58
CA TYR A 111 -3.60 -5.69 -2.52
C TYR A 111 -4.25 -6.59 -3.56
N THR A 112 -5.50 -6.95 -3.27
CA THR A 112 -6.40 -7.63 -4.20
C THR A 112 -7.70 -6.85 -4.30
N GLU A 113 -8.19 -6.66 -5.52
CA GLU A 113 -9.44 -5.97 -5.80
C GLU A 113 -10.43 -6.88 -6.52
N PHE A 114 -11.70 -6.65 -6.24
CA PHE A 114 -12.80 -7.25 -7.01
C PHE A 114 -14.04 -6.35 -6.93
N ILE A 115 -14.87 -6.43 -7.95
CA ILE A 115 -16.16 -5.72 -8.00
C ILE A 115 -17.29 -6.70 -7.73
N GLN A 116 -18.19 -6.28 -6.86
CA GLN A 116 -19.39 -7.03 -6.55
C GLN A 116 -20.54 -6.08 -6.24
N ASP A 117 -21.70 -6.34 -6.84
CA ASP A 117 -22.91 -5.56 -6.63
C ASP A 117 -22.64 -4.03 -6.81
N ASP A 118 -21.90 -3.70 -7.90
CA ASP A 118 -21.51 -2.34 -8.29
C ASP A 118 -20.51 -1.63 -7.34
N VAL A 119 -19.94 -2.34 -6.37
CA VAL A 119 -18.99 -1.83 -5.38
C VAL A 119 -17.61 -2.42 -5.62
N LEU A 120 -16.58 -1.58 -5.58
CA LEU A 120 -15.18 -1.99 -5.57
C LEU A 120 -14.78 -2.36 -4.14
N TYR A 121 -14.35 -3.58 -3.94
CA TYR A 121 -13.75 -4.04 -2.69
C TYR A 121 -12.24 -4.19 -2.88
N ARG A 122 -11.48 -3.65 -1.94
CA ARG A 122 -10.04 -3.85 -1.87
C ARG A 122 -9.67 -4.48 -0.53
N LEU A 123 -8.94 -5.58 -0.60
CA LEU A 123 -8.18 -6.13 0.51
C LEU A 123 -6.75 -5.60 0.38
N THR A 124 -6.31 -4.81 1.32
CA THR A 124 -4.91 -4.39 1.46
C THR A 124 -4.27 -5.23 2.55
N GLU A 125 -3.10 -5.79 2.23
CA GLU A 125 -2.23 -6.51 3.16
C GLU A 125 -0.94 -5.71 3.31
N CYS A 126 -0.44 -5.58 4.54
CA CYS A 126 0.84 -4.92 4.82
C CYS A 126 1.51 -5.53 6.05
N SER A 127 2.71 -5.10 6.40
CA SER A 127 3.38 -5.45 7.65
C SER A 127 2.47 -5.19 8.85
N ASN A 128 2.64 -5.95 9.93
CA ASN A 128 1.81 -5.81 11.12
C ASN A 128 1.93 -4.39 11.69
N ILE A 129 0.79 -3.68 11.74
CA ILE A 129 0.73 -2.30 12.25
C ILE A 129 0.36 -2.21 13.73
N GLU A 130 0.05 -3.32 14.39
CA GLU A 130 -0.27 -3.34 15.83
C GLU A 130 0.90 -2.95 16.70
N ILE A 131 2.14 -3.16 16.23
CA ILE A 131 3.35 -2.67 16.92
C ILE A 131 3.31 -1.15 17.16
N PHE A 132 2.54 -0.39 16.37
CA PHE A 132 2.36 1.05 16.47
C PHE A 132 1.11 1.47 17.27
N ALA A 133 0.46 0.55 17.98
CA ALA A 133 -0.78 0.84 18.72
C ALA A 133 -0.61 1.76 19.94
N ASP A 134 0.62 2.18 20.26
CA ASP A 134 0.95 3.23 21.24
C ASP A 134 0.69 4.66 20.72
N ARG A 135 0.43 4.81 19.43
CA ARG A 135 0.14 6.08 18.74
C ARG A 135 -1.06 5.92 17.81
N THR A 136 -1.58 7.03 17.28
CA THR A 136 -2.67 6.97 16.33
C THR A 136 -2.17 6.41 15.00
N VAL A 137 -2.84 5.39 14.51
CA VAL A 137 -2.66 4.87 13.15
C VAL A 137 -3.93 5.13 12.36
N TYR A 138 -3.78 5.71 11.20
CA TYR A 138 -4.87 6.01 10.28
C TYR A 138 -4.85 5.05 9.09
N LEU A 139 -6.02 4.84 8.47
CA LEU A 139 -6.10 4.37 7.10
C LEU A 139 -6.44 5.55 6.21
N CYS A 140 -5.59 5.85 5.24
CA CYS A 140 -5.92 6.80 4.19
C CYS A 140 -6.43 6.08 2.94
N VAL A 141 -7.37 6.74 2.23
CA VAL A 141 -7.78 6.38 0.87
C VAL A 141 -7.83 7.65 0.04
N SER A 142 -7.01 7.74 -1.00
CA SER A 142 -6.99 8.91 -1.90
C SER A 142 -6.96 8.50 -3.36
N ASP A 143 -7.30 9.43 -4.25
CA ASP A 143 -7.14 9.22 -5.69
C ASP A 143 -5.67 8.98 -6.05
N GLY A 144 -5.44 8.10 -7.04
CA GLY A 144 -4.12 7.82 -7.60
C GLY A 144 -3.49 6.54 -7.08
N ASP A 145 -2.24 6.30 -7.48
CA ASP A 145 -1.50 5.07 -7.18
C ASP A 145 -0.49 5.23 -6.05
N LEU A 146 -0.19 6.47 -5.67
CA LEU A 146 0.84 6.84 -4.69
C LEU A 146 0.27 7.79 -3.65
N TYR A 147 1.02 7.96 -2.55
CA TYR A 147 0.70 8.98 -1.55
C TYR A 147 0.58 10.36 -2.21
N ASN A 148 -0.49 11.06 -1.90
CA ASN A 148 -0.79 12.38 -2.45
C ASN A 148 -0.67 13.44 -1.36
N GLU A 149 0.40 14.23 -1.42
CA GLU A 149 0.68 15.31 -0.46
C GLU A 149 -0.35 16.45 -0.52
N GLU A 150 -1.09 16.60 -1.61
CA GLU A 150 -2.17 17.58 -1.72
C GLU A 150 -3.45 17.12 -1.00
N ALA A 151 -3.60 15.80 -0.80
CA ALA A 151 -4.78 15.21 -0.16
C ALA A 151 -4.74 15.26 1.37
N TYR A 152 -3.52 15.29 1.95
CA TYR A 152 -3.31 15.25 3.39
C TYR A 152 -2.28 16.28 3.83
N ASN A 153 -2.46 16.80 5.04
CA ASN A 153 -1.47 17.63 5.72
C ASN A 153 -0.73 16.79 6.75
N TYR A 154 0.58 16.94 6.80
CA TYR A 154 1.44 16.36 7.84
C TYR A 154 2.14 17.48 8.58
N ASP A 155 1.94 17.58 9.89
CA ASP A 155 2.64 18.53 10.75
C ASP A 155 3.88 17.85 11.35
N GLU A 156 5.06 18.19 10.84
CA GLU A 156 6.33 17.63 11.29
C GLU A 156 6.61 17.87 12.79
N SER A 157 6.03 18.93 13.36
CA SER A 157 6.27 19.30 14.77
C SER A 157 5.44 18.48 15.76
N THR A 158 4.26 18.02 15.35
CA THR A 158 3.31 17.26 16.18
C THR A 158 3.15 15.82 15.71
N GLY A 159 3.57 15.54 14.49
CA GLY A 159 3.34 14.25 13.81
C GLY A 159 1.89 14.03 13.41
N GLU A 160 1.04 15.05 13.53
CA GLU A 160 -0.39 14.94 13.20
C GLU A 160 -0.61 14.85 11.70
N ILE A 161 -1.54 13.95 11.30
CA ILE A 161 -1.96 13.79 9.92
C ILE A 161 -3.43 14.16 9.84
N THR A 162 -3.78 15.08 8.93
CA THR A 162 -5.15 15.53 8.73
C THR A 162 -5.52 15.58 7.25
N ARG A 163 -6.81 15.59 6.95
CA ARG A 163 -7.30 15.77 5.59
C ARG A 163 -7.10 17.21 5.14
N ALA A 164 -6.66 17.40 3.90
CA ALA A 164 -6.65 18.72 3.28
C ALA A 164 -8.08 19.15 2.94
N GLU A 165 -8.56 20.26 3.53
CA GLU A 165 -9.96 20.72 3.39
C GLU A 165 -10.29 21.18 1.96
N ASP A 166 -9.28 21.72 1.25
CA ASP A 166 -9.44 22.25 -0.10
C ASP A 166 -9.29 21.18 -1.20
N TYR A 167 -8.91 19.95 -0.85
CA TYR A 167 -8.79 18.87 -1.81
C TYR A 167 -10.15 18.46 -2.36
N LYS A 168 -10.26 18.28 -3.69
CA LYS A 168 -11.53 18.03 -4.38
C LYS A 168 -11.77 16.58 -4.76
N GLY A 169 -10.76 15.74 -4.60
CA GLY A 169 -10.85 14.30 -4.85
C GLY A 169 -11.24 13.52 -3.58
N VAL A 170 -10.93 12.25 -3.60
CA VAL A 170 -11.05 11.39 -2.41
C VAL A 170 -9.82 11.58 -1.53
N ASN A 171 -10.04 11.89 -0.27
CA ASN A 171 -9.02 11.95 0.78
C ASN A 171 -9.56 11.42 2.11
N ALA A 172 -10.11 10.22 2.09
CA ALA A 172 -10.61 9.60 3.30
C ALA A 172 -9.47 9.33 4.29
N LEU A 173 -9.74 9.55 5.57
CA LEU A 173 -8.81 9.31 6.67
C LEU A 173 -9.60 8.73 7.85
N PHE A 174 -9.40 7.45 8.14
CA PHE A 174 -10.05 6.73 9.22
C PHE A 174 -9.04 6.45 10.32
N GLU A 175 -9.40 6.67 11.56
CA GLU A 175 -8.60 6.24 12.70
C GLU A 175 -8.81 4.73 12.92
N LEU A 176 -7.72 3.96 12.96
CA LEU A 176 -7.79 2.51 13.18
C LEU A 176 -7.88 2.20 14.67
N PRO A 177 -8.87 1.39 15.10
CA PRO A 177 -9.07 1.05 16.51
C PRO A 177 -8.14 -0.08 16.95
N LEU A 178 -6.83 0.17 16.94
CA LEU A 178 -5.83 -0.79 17.39
C LEU A 178 -5.86 -0.94 18.91
N ASP A 179 -5.56 -2.16 19.42
CA ASP A 179 -5.47 -2.40 20.86
C ASP A 179 -4.11 -1.92 21.39
N PRO A 180 -4.07 -0.90 22.28
CA PRO A 180 -2.81 -0.42 22.84
C PRO A 180 -2.01 -1.47 23.61
N ALA A 181 -2.64 -2.58 24.00
CA ALA A 181 -1.94 -3.68 24.67
C ALA A 181 -1.04 -4.49 23.72
N LEU A 182 -1.23 -4.35 22.40
CA LEU A 182 -0.44 -5.01 21.37
C LEU A 182 0.73 -4.13 20.86
N ALA A 183 0.85 -2.91 21.37
CA ALA A 183 1.95 -2.01 21.03
C ALA A 183 3.31 -2.61 21.43
N ASP A 184 4.27 -2.53 20.52
CA ASP A 184 5.67 -2.87 20.77
C ASP A 184 6.57 -1.73 20.27
N PRO A 185 6.89 -0.74 21.16
CA PRO A 185 7.68 0.41 20.78
C PRO A 185 9.11 0.06 20.34
N GLU A 186 9.70 -1.04 20.86
CA GLU A 186 11.05 -1.48 20.48
C GLU A 186 11.03 -2.03 19.05
N ALA A 187 10.07 -2.90 18.72
CA ALA A 187 9.87 -3.41 17.37
C ALA A 187 9.49 -2.27 16.39
N ALA A 188 8.69 -1.29 16.84
CA ALA A 188 8.31 -0.13 16.04
C ALA A 188 9.52 0.74 15.68
N GLU A 189 10.44 1.00 16.62
CA GLU A 189 11.68 1.75 16.35
C GLU A 189 12.60 0.97 15.42
N GLU A 190 12.80 -0.32 15.63
CA GLU A 190 13.61 -1.17 14.74
C GLU A 190 13.05 -1.19 13.32
N TYR A 191 11.72 -1.28 13.20
CA TYR A 191 11.03 -1.25 11.90
C TYR A 191 11.21 0.08 11.17
N LEU A 192 11.11 1.20 11.88
CA LEU A 192 11.19 2.54 11.29
C LEU A 192 12.61 3.00 10.98
N ALA A 193 13.63 2.50 11.70
CA ALA A 193 15.01 2.93 11.57
C ALA A 193 15.53 2.95 10.12
N PRO A 194 15.34 1.90 9.29
CA PRO A 194 15.78 1.91 7.89
C PRO A 194 14.94 2.81 6.98
N LEU A 195 13.71 3.20 7.40
CA LEU A 195 12.79 3.99 6.59
C LEU A 195 12.90 5.51 6.87
N THR A 196 13.36 5.87 8.07
CA THR A 196 13.42 7.26 8.55
C THR A 196 14.82 7.72 8.89
N GLY A 197 15.81 6.83 8.86
CA GLY A 197 17.22 7.17 9.06
C GLY A 197 17.67 8.20 8.03
N GLU A 198 18.42 9.21 8.47
CA GLU A 198 19.24 10.01 7.55
C GLU A 198 20.09 8.99 6.77
N GLU A 199 20.10 9.06 5.44
CA GLU A 199 20.89 8.17 4.61
C GLU A 199 22.31 8.13 5.19
N GLU A 200 22.66 7.05 5.93
CA GLU A 200 24.07 6.70 6.04
C GLU A 200 24.49 6.53 4.59
N GLU A 201 25.46 7.37 4.15
CA GLU A 201 25.95 7.42 2.77
C GLU A 201 25.99 5.98 2.22
N ALA A 202 25.00 5.68 1.35
CA ALA A 202 24.85 4.35 0.78
C ALA A 202 26.24 3.94 0.28
N SER A 203 26.72 2.79 0.74
CA SER A 203 27.96 2.25 0.23
C SER A 203 27.83 2.18 -1.28
N ASP A 204 28.92 2.46 -2.01
CA ASP A 204 28.95 2.50 -3.49
C ASP A 204 28.34 1.25 -4.18
N GLU A 205 27.96 0.22 -3.44
CA GLU A 205 27.30 -0.99 -3.91
C GLU A 205 25.75 -0.89 -3.96
N ASP A 206 25.11 0.04 -3.21
CA ASP A 206 23.64 0.19 -3.15
C ASP A 206 23.09 1.32 -4.05
N ALA A 207 23.93 2.02 -4.80
CA ALA A 207 23.58 3.17 -5.64
C ALA A 207 22.84 2.83 -6.95
N TYR A 208 22.17 1.68 -7.04
CA TYR A 208 21.29 1.33 -8.17
C TYR A 208 19.83 1.79 -7.97
N LEU A 209 19.64 2.94 -7.35
CA LEU A 209 18.31 3.57 -7.35
C LEU A 209 18.13 4.37 -8.64
N LEU A 210 17.16 3.93 -9.45
CA LEU A 210 16.63 4.65 -10.61
C LEU A 210 16.31 6.10 -10.19
N GLY A 211 17.08 7.07 -10.74
CA GLY A 211 16.84 8.50 -10.51
C GLY A 211 18.02 9.28 -9.95
N SER A 212 19.18 8.66 -9.67
CA SER A 212 20.39 9.42 -9.34
C SER A 212 20.99 10.08 -10.60
N LYS A 213 21.61 11.26 -10.45
CA LYS A 213 22.32 11.94 -11.57
C LYS A 213 23.42 11.07 -12.19
N GLU A 214 23.95 10.14 -11.39
CA GLU A 214 24.95 9.18 -11.84
C GLU A 214 24.32 8.03 -12.64
N ALA A 215 23.12 7.56 -12.26
CA ALA A 215 22.36 6.58 -13.05
C ALA A 215 21.94 7.16 -14.41
N ASP A 216 21.50 8.41 -14.44
CA ASP A 216 21.17 9.11 -15.69
C ASP A 216 22.41 9.28 -16.58
N ALA A 217 23.55 9.68 -15.99
CA ALA A 217 24.82 9.82 -16.70
C ALA A 217 25.40 8.46 -17.17
N PHE A 218 25.07 7.37 -16.46
CA PHE A 218 25.41 6.01 -16.87
C PHE A 218 24.52 5.56 -18.04
N MET A 219 23.21 5.77 -17.94
CA MET A 219 22.25 5.41 -19.00
C MET A 219 22.50 6.18 -20.30
N GLU A 220 22.99 7.42 -20.24
CA GLU A 220 23.41 8.17 -21.44
C GLU A 220 24.63 7.55 -22.15
N LYS A 221 25.47 6.81 -21.43
CA LYS A 221 26.67 6.16 -21.98
C LYS A 221 26.41 4.78 -22.55
N VAL A 222 25.36 4.10 -22.04
CA VAL A 222 25.01 2.74 -22.48
C VAL A 222 24.11 2.82 -23.70
N THR A 223 24.54 2.19 -24.78
CA THR A 223 23.79 2.10 -26.04
C THR A 223 23.60 0.62 -26.41
N PRO A 224 22.66 0.28 -27.30
CA PRO A 224 22.50 -1.09 -27.77
C PRO A 224 23.78 -1.70 -28.37
N ASP A 225 24.69 -0.84 -28.88
CA ASP A 225 25.94 -1.29 -29.51
C ASP A 225 27.09 -1.52 -28.51
N ASN A 226 26.97 -1.01 -27.28
CA ASN A 226 28.04 -1.11 -26.27
C ASN A 226 27.61 -1.73 -24.94
N ILE A 227 26.35 -2.16 -24.84
CA ILE A 227 25.78 -2.72 -23.60
C ILE A 227 26.58 -3.93 -23.08
N ASP A 228 27.13 -4.75 -23.97
CA ASP A 228 27.96 -5.91 -23.61
C ASP A 228 29.28 -5.55 -22.87
N GLN A 229 29.64 -4.26 -22.81
CA GLN A 229 30.77 -3.77 -22.02
C GLN A 229 30.42 -3.47 -20.57
N TYR A 230 29.10 -3.33 -20.27
CA TYR A 230 28.58 -2.88 -18.97
C TYR A 230 27.68 -3.92 -18.29
N ALA A 231 27.19 -4.91 -19.04
CA ALA A 231 26.30 -5.93 -18.51
C ALA A 231 26.66 -7.31 -19.08
N GLU A 232 26.63 -8.34 -18.25
CA GLU A 232 26.77 -9.73 -18.66
C GLU A 232 25.40 -10.28 -19.03
N ARG A 233 25.27 -10.88 -20.21
CA ARG A 233 24.02 -11.45 -20.69
C ARG A 233 23.73 -12.76 -19.98
N ILE A 234 22.61 -12.83 -19.27
CA ILE A 234 22.10 -14.07 -18.67
C ILE A 234 21.27 -14.79 -19.73
N GLU A 235 21.85 -15.84 -20.37
CA GLU A 235 21.25 -16.50 -21.53
C GLU A 235 19.86 -17.13 -21.23
N ASP A 236 19.63 -17.60 -20.01
CA ASP A 236 18.37 -18.25 -19.62
C ASP A 236 17.23 -17.26 -19.32
N SER A 237 17.51 -15.95 -19.31
CA SER A 237 16.50 -14.90 -19.01
C SER A 237 15.97 -14.20 -20.28
N VAL A 238 16.45 -14.56 -21.46
CA VAL A 238 16.06 -13.90 -22.73
C VAL A 238 14.72 -14.43 -23.21
N GLN A 239 13.66 -13.61 -23.10
CA GLN A 239 12.40 -13.84 -23.80
C GLN A 239 12.44 -13.11 -25.15
N THR A 240 12.38 -13.85 -26.24
CA THR A 240 12.22 -13.28 -27.58
C THR A 240 10.74 -13.15 -27.89
N PHE A 241 10.25 -11.94 -28.03
CA PHE A 241 8.94 -11.67 -28.60
C PHE A 241 9.09 -11.65 -30.14
N GLY A 242 8.58 -12.66 -30.82
CA GLY A 242 8.46 -12.66 -32.28
C GLY A 242 7.40 -11.64 -32.67
N ALA A 243 7.73 -10.70 -33.54
CA ALA A 243 6.73 -9.95 -34.29
C ALA A 243 6.23 -10.91 -35.38
N ASP A 244 4.99 -11.38 -35.26
CA ASP A 244 4.29 -12.02 -36.36
C ASP A 244 3.98 -10.95 -37.41
N GLU A 245 4.40 -11.21 -38.64
CA GLU A 245 4.08 -10.42 -39.84
C GLU A 245 2.61 -10.58 -40.24
#